data_3a69796fb31fac5249165e62e07dd804
#
_entry.id   3a69796fb31fac5249165e62e07dd804
#
_cell.length_a   1.000
_cell.length_b   1.000
_cell.length_c   1.000
_cell.angle_alpha   90.00
_cell.angle_beta   90.00
_cell.angle_gamma   90.00
#
_symmetry.space_group_name_H-M   'P 1'
#
loop_
_entity.id
_entity.type
_entity.pdbx_description
1 polymer ?
#
loop_
_entity_poly.entity_id
_entity_poly.type
_entity_poly.pdbx_seq_one_letter_code
_entity_poly.pdbx_strand_id
1 'polypeptide(L)'
;MCGFARMGEVVLGISGASGAIYGVRLAQALKELGVGIRLVVSDSGRITLKHECDTTPEALAEETGAILEEQANIGAKSASGSAPIDAVVICPCSGTTLGKLAAGIGDNLITRSAIVALKERRNLIIVPREAPYATVHLENMAKLSGWGTVVIPASPGFYNHPKSIDDMVDFVIARVLDQIGLQHSIGKRWTGDELDE
;
A
#
# COMPACT_ATOMS: atom_id res chain seq x y z
N MET A 1 13.73 -24.96 14.04
CA MET A 1 12.51 -24.15 13.93
C MET A 1 12.97 -22.69 13.82
N CYS A 2 13.03 -22.15 12.59
CA CYS A 2 13.25 -20.72 12.40
C CYS A 2 11.94 -20.03 12.81
N GLY A 3 11.93 -19.38 13.98
CA GLY A 3 10.83 -18.53 14.38
C GLY A 3 10.76 -17.36 13.41
N PHE A 4 9.70 -17.28 12.61
CA PHE A 4 9.39 -16.10 11.86
C PHE A 4 9.20 -14.96 12.87
N ALA A 5 10.07 -13.96 12.81
CA ALA A 5 9.89 -12.76 13.60
C ALA A 5 8.51 -12.18 13.21
N ARG A 6 7.63 -12.01 14.21
CA ARG A 6 6.31 -11.42 14.00
C ARG A 6 6.54 -10.02 13.43
N MET A 7 6.00 -9.73 12.25
CA MET A 7 6.07 -8.38 11.68
C MET A 7 5.44 -7.39 12.66
N GLY A 8 6.16 -6.31 12.99
CA GLY A 8 5.74 -5.37 14.01
C GLY A 8 4.72 -4.35 13.50
N GLU A 9 5.17 -3.42 12.65
CA GLU A 9 4.33 -2.31 12.17
C GLU A 9 4.56 -2.04 10.68
N VAL A 10 3.46 -1.74 9.98
CA VAL A 10 3.43 -1.28 8.58
C VAL A 10 2.87 0.14 8.52
N VAL A 11 3.51 1.03 7.78
CA VAL A 11 2.92 2.32 7.41
C VAL A 11 2.08 2.13 6.16
N LEU A 12 0.79 2.43 6.25
CA LEU A 12 -0.13 2.45 5.13
C LEU A 12 -0.47 3.89 4.76
N GLY A 13 0.02 4.33 3.61
CA GLY A 13 -0.32 5.62 3.01
C GLY A 13 -1.45 5.47 2.00
N ILE A 14 -2.54 6.26 2.15
CA ILE A 14 -3.63 6.35 1.17
C ILE A 14 -3.57 7.72 0.52
N SER A 15 -3.27 7.76 -0.77
CA SER A 15 -3.23 9.02 -1.53
C SER A 15 -4.47 9.17 -2.43
N GLY A 16 -4.58 10.31 -3.12
CA GLY A 16 -5.80 10.72 -3.83
C GLY A 16 -6.02 10.06 -5.20
N ALA A 17 -5.53 8.85 -5.45
CA ALA A 17 -5.91 8.09 -6.62
C ALA A 17 -7.25 7.38 -6.37
N SER A 18 -8.10 7.25 -7.40
CA SER A 18 -9.28 6.37 -7.34
C SER A 18 -8.82 4.92 -7.12
N GLY A 19 -9.62 4.13 -6.42
CA GLY A 19 -9.24 2.82 -5.91
C GLY A 19 -8.94 2.85 -4.42
N ALA A 20 -9.57 3.77 -3.66
CA ALA A 20 -9.48 3.83 -2.20
C ALA A 20 -9.82 2.48 -1.54
N ILE A 21 -10.67 1.67 -2.20
CA ILE A 21 -11.04 0.32 -1.76
C ILE A 21 -9.82 -0.60 -1.56
N TYR A 22 -8.75 -0.45 -2.34
CA TYR A 22 -7.51 -1.21 -2.13
C TYR A 22 -6.85 -0.86 -0.80
N GLY A 23 -6.83 0.43 -0.43
CA GLY A 23 -6.30 0.89 0.85
C GLY A 23 -7.12 0.40 2.03
N VAL A 24 -8.45 0.46 1.91
CA VAL A 24 -9.39 -0.05 2.92
C VAL A 24 -9.18 -1.55 3.13
N ARG A 25 -9.20 -2.32 2.05
CA ARG A 25 -9.04 -3.79 2.12
C ARG A 25 -7.67 -4.20 2.66
N LEU A 26 -6.60 -3.46 2.30
CA LEU A 26 -5.27 -3.73 2.86
C LEU A 26 -5.23 -3.49 4.37
N ALA A 27 -5.85 -2.41 4.86
CA ALA A 27 -5.92 -2.14 6.29
C ALA A 27 -6.66 -3.27 7.05
N GLN A 28 -7.79 -3.74 6.50
CA GLN A 28 -8.54 -4.87 7.05
C GLN A 28 -7.71 -6.16 7.06
N ALA A 29 -7.03 -6.47 5.96
CA ALA A 29 -6.17 -7.65 5.85
C ALA A 29 -5.01 -7.62 6.84
N LEU A 30 -4.36 -6.48 7.03
CA LEU A 30 -3.29 -6.33 8.01
C LEU A 30 -3.80 -6.53 9.45
N LYS A 31 -5.00 -6.01 9.77
CA LYS A 31 -5.67 -6.29 11.06
C LYS A 31 -5.93 -7.78 11.25
N GLU A 32 -6.53 -8.45 10.24
CA GLU A 32 -6.82 -9.89 10.28
C GLU A 32 -5.55 -10.72 10.56
N LEU A 33 -4.40 -10.27 10.04
CA LEU A 33 -3.09 -10.91 10.24
C LEU A 33 -2.39 -10.47 11.54
N GLY A 34 -2.99 -9.59 12.33
CA GLY A 34 -2.44 -9.11 13.60
C GLY A 34 -1.20 -8.22 13.45
N VAL A 35 -1.06 -7.53 12.32
CA VAL A 35 0.02 -6.57 12.03
C VAL A 35 -0.38 -5.18 12.51
N GLY A 36 0.51 -4.47 13.19
CA GLY A 36 0.30 -3.08 13.59
C GLY A 36 0.26 -2.14 12.37
N ILE A 37 -0.71 -1.22 12.35
CA ILE A 37 -0.92 -0.31 11.23
C ILE A 37 -0.73 1.13 11.67
N ARG A 38 0.12 1.88 10.96
CA ARG A 38 0.17 3.33 10.99
C ARG A 38 -0.46 3.86 9.73
N LEU A 39 -1.65 4.46 9.88
CA LEU A 39 -2.44 4.94 8.76
C LEU A 39 -2.14 6.42 8.52
N VAL A 40 -1.77 6.76 7.30
CA VAL A 40 -1.58 8.15 6.86
C VAL A 40 -2.41 8.39 5.61
N VAL A 41 -3.33 9.33 5.66
CA VAL A 41 -4.22 9.62 4.53
C VAL A 41 -4.03 11.06 4.08
N SER A 42 -3.79 11.26 2.78
CA SER A 42 -3.69 12.61 2.21
C SER A 42 -5.06 13.30 2.15
N ASP A 43 -5.08 14.63 2.03
CA ASP A 43 -6.34 15.39 1.89
C ASP A 43 -7.16 14.89 0.70
N SER A 44 -6.52 14.64 -0.46
CA SER A 44 -7.19 14.04 -1.61
C SER A 44 -7.61 12.58 -1.34
N GLY A 45 -6.85 11.84 -0.52
CA GLY A 45 -7.21 10.47 -0.09
C GLY A 45 -8.45 10.46 0.81
N ARG A 46 -8.64 11.46 1.66
CA ARG A 46 -9.88 11.63 2.45
C ARG A 46 -11.10 11.78 1.55
N ILE A 47 -10.96 12.55 0.46
CA ILE A 47 -12.04 12.74 -0.51
C ILE A 47 -12.39 11.42 -1.21
N THR A 48 -11.39 10.68 -1.68
CA THR A 48 -11.63 9.40 -2.37
C THR A 48 -12.18 8.32 -1.43
N LEU A 49 -11.71 8.22 -0.19
CA LEU A 49 -12.27 7.33 0.83
C LEU A 49 -13.76 7.60 1.07
N LYS A 50 -14.12 8.88 1.21
CA LYS A 50 -15.53 9.23 1.44
C LYS A 50 -16.38 8.95 0.21
N HIS A 51 -15.89 9.27 -0.98
CA HIS A 51 -16.65 9.14 -2.22
C HIS A 51 -16.82 7.69 -2.70
N GLU A 52 -15.76 6.89 -2.58
CA GLU A 52 -15.72 5.53 -3.15
C GLU A 52 -16.13 4.45 -2.14
N CYS A 53 -15.84 4.67 -0.84
CA CYS A 53 -16.00 3.65 0.20
C CYS A 53 -16.94 4.10 1.33
N ASP A 54 -17.53 5.29 1.24
CA ASP A 54 -18.40 5.90 2.27
C ASP A 54 -17.79 5.85 3.70
N THR A 55 -16.48 5.93 3.79
CA THR A 55 -15.74 5.89 5.06
C THR A 55 -14.83 7.11 5.23
N THR A 56 -14.29 7.28 6.44
CA THR A 56 -13.30 8.31 6.77
C THR A 56 -12.03 7.68 7.31
N PRO A 57 -10.88 8.39 7.31
CA PRO A 57 -9.65 7.87 7.92
C PRO A 57 -9.84 7.49 9.40
N GLU A 58 -10.63 8.27 10.13
CA GLU A 58 -10.92 8.04 11.54
C GLU A 58 -11.74 6.75 11.74
N ALA A 59 -12.80 6.56 10.94
CA ALA A 59 -13.63 5.35 10.96
C ALA A 59 -12.82 4.10 10.55
N LEU A 60 -12.00 4.22 9.51
CA LEU A 60 -11.12 3.13 9.08
C LEU A 60 -10.08 2.78 10.17
N ALA A 61 -9.53 3.79 10.83
CA ALA A 61 -8.58 3.57 11.93
C ALA A 61 -9.25 2.89 13.13
N GLU A 62 -10.46 3.30 13.50
CA GLU A 62 -11.26 2.66 14.54
C GLU A 62 -11.59 1.21 14.18
N GLU A 63 -12.10 0.96 12.97
CA GLU A 63 -12.41 -0.37 12.46
C GLU A 63 -11.21 -1.31 12.52
N THR A 64 -10.05 -0.84 12.10
CA THR A 64 -8.85 -1.69 11.93
C THR A 64 -7.92 -1.68 13.13
N GLY A 65 -8.12 -0.82 14.10
CA GLY A 65 -7.20 -0.61 15.22
C GLY A 65 -5.91 0.11 14.80
N ALA A 66 -5.91 0.77 13.64
CA ALA A 66 -4.76 1.50 13.13
C ALA A 66 -4.51 2.78 13.94
N ILE A 67 -3.25 3.16 14.07
CA ILE A 67 -2.87 4.47 14.61
C ILE A 67 -2.90 5.47 13.45
N LEU A 68 -3.90 6.36 13.48
CA LEU A 68 -4.00 7.44 12.49
C LEU A 68 -2.96 8.51 12.80
N GLU A 69 -2.10 8.81 11.83
CA GLU A 69 -1.11 9.88 11.90
C GLU A 69 -1.43 10.97 10.86
N GLU A 70 -1.41 12.22 11.30
CA GLU A 70 -1.71 13.36 10.43
C GLU A 70 -0.65 13.52 9.33
N GLN A 71 -1.08 13.71 8.08
CA GLN A 71 -0.16 13.82 6.94
C GLN A 71 0.84 14.99 7.05
N ALA A 72 0.48 16.07 7.76
CA ALA A 72 1.35 17.23 7.98
C ALA A 72 2.38 16.99 9.10
N ASN A 73 2.23 15.95 9.91
CA ASN A 73 3.10 15.69 11.05
C ASN A 73 4.37 14.93 10.63
N ILE A 74 5.34 15.63 10.09
CA ILE A 74 6.64 15.06 9.72
C ILE A 74 7.50 14.62 10.93
N GLY A 75 7.07 14.91 12.15
CA GLY A 75 7.68 14.44 13.41
C GLY A 75 7.08 13.14 13.94
N ALA A 76 6.07 12.57 13.26
CA ALA A 76 5.45 11.32 13.66
C ALA A 76 6.43 10.13 13.61
N LYS A 77 6.07 9.02 14.28
CA LYS A 77 6.90 7.80 14.31
C LYS A 77 7.20 7.27 12.90
N SER A 78 6.23 7.35 11.98
CA SER A 78 6.40 6.92 10.58
C SER A 78 7.48 7.71 9.81
N ALA A 79 7.83 8.92 10.25
CA ALA A 79 8.90 9.74 9.64
C ALA A 79 10.31 9.41 10.13
N SER A 80 10.45 8.53 11.12
CA SER A 80 11.73 8.25 11.79
C SER A 80 12.43 7.03 11.22
N GLY A 81 13.71 7.18 10.85
CA GLY A 81 14.54 6.05 10.42
C GLY A 81 14.85 5.05 11.54
N SER A 82 14.88 5.50 12.80
CA SER A 82 15.13 4.63 13.96
C SER A 82 13.86 3.91 14.47
N ALA A 83 12.68 4.28 13.97
CA ALA A 83 11.45 3.60 14.36
C ALA A 83 11.42 2.16 13.82
N PRO A 84 10.90 1.18 14.57
CA PRO A 84 10.80 -0.21 14.14
C PRO A 84 9.58 -0.39 13.19
N ILE A 85 9.70 0.19 12.00
CA ILE A 85 8.76 0.04 10.90
C ILE A 85 9.33 -0.99 9.93
N ASP A 86 8.58 -2.02 9.61
CA ASP A 86 9.04 -3.12 8.76
C ASP A 86 8.84 -2.84 7.28
N ALA A 87 7.73 -2.19 6.93
CA ALA A 87 7.41 -1.84 5.55
C ALA A 87 6.61 -0.55 5.46
N VAL A 88 6.68 0.09 4.29
CA VAL A 88 5.82 1.22 3.91
C VAL A 88 5.08 0.83 2.64
N VAL A 89 3.76 0.95 2.67
CA VAL A 89 2.89 0.70 1.51
C VAL A 89 2.10 1.95 1.19
N ILE A 90 2.12 2.39 -0.06
CA ILE A 90 1.26 3.48 -0.54
C ILE A 90 0.20 2.88 -1.46
N CYS A 91 -1.01 2.74 -0.97
CA CYS A 91 -2.11 2.03 -1.63
C CYS A 91 -3.45 2.77 -1.44
N PRO A 92 -4.03 3.38 -2.48
CA PRO A 92 -3.45 3.59 -3.80
C PRO A 92 -2.40 4.70 -3.82
N CYS A 93 -1.53 4.69 -4.85
CA CYS A 93 -0.52 5.74 -5.08
C CYS A 93 -0.92 6.60 -6.28
N SER A 94 -1.14 7.89 -6.05
CA SER A 94 -1.46 8.86 -7.12
C SER A 94 -0.22 9.24 -7.94
N GLY A 95 -0.44 9.68 -9.18
CA GLY A 95 0.63 10.19 -10.04
C GLY A 95 1.42 11.34 -9.40
N THR A 96 0.75 12.22 -8.64
CA THR A 96 1.43 13.28 -7.88
C THR A 96 2.35 12.72 -6.80
N THR A 97 1.87 11.75 -6.01
CA THR A 97 2.69 11.08 -4.98
C THR A 97 3.88 10.35 -5.62
N LEU A 98 3.63 9.61 -6.71
CA LEU A 98 4.65 8.93 -7.50
C LEU A 98 5.75 9.91 -7.98
N GLY A 99 5.34 11.06 -8.54
CA GLY A 99 6.26 12.09 -9.00
C GLY A 99 7.12 12.68 -7.88
N LYS A 100 6.51 12.98 -6.73
CA LYS A 100 7.22 13.47 -5.55
C LYS A 100 8.28 12.45 -5.07
N LEU A 101 7.93 11.18 -4.99
CA LEU A 101 8.87 10.12 -4.59
C LEU A 101 10.04 10.02 -5.56
N ALA A 102 9.79 10.00 -6.87
CA ALA A 102 10.83 9.93 -7.89
C ALA A 102 11.73 11.18 -7.92
N ALA A 103 11.25 12.32 -7.42
CA ALA A 103 12.02 13.54 -7.23
C ALA A 103 12.72 13.61 -5.84
N GLY A 104 12.51 12.63 -4.96
CA GLY A 104 13.07 12.64 -3.60
C GLY A 104 12.39 13.64 -2.66
N ILE A 105 11.16 14.08 -2.97
CA ILE A 105 10.42 15.07 -2.19
C ILE A 105 9.63 14.39 -1.08
N GLY A 106 10.00 14.67 0.18
CA GLY A 106 9.33 14.18 1.39
C GLY A 106 8.68 15.32 2.16
N ASP A 107 7.71 16.02 1.53
CA ASP A 107 7.05 17.23 2.04
C ASP A 107 5.81 16.94 2.92
N ASN A 108 5.39 15.70 2.99
CA ASN A 108 4.31 15.23 3.86
C ASN A 108 4.66 13.85 4.43
N LEU A 109 3.88 13.37 5.40
CA LEU A 109 4.22 12.13 6.10
C LEU A 109 4.21 10.89 5.20
N ILE A 110 3.35 10.81 4.18
CA ILE A 110 3.32 9.69 3.21
C ILE A 110 4.64 9.63 2.45
N THR A 111 5.02 10.74 1.81
CA THR A 111 6.25 10.80 1.02
C THR A 111 7.49 10.72 1.90
N ARG A 112 7.45 11.31 3.11
CA ARG A 112 8.54 11.23 4.08
C ARG A 112 8.78 9.79 4.52
N SER A 113 7.75 9.04 4.89
CA SER A 113 7.86 7.63 5.29
C SER A 113 8.47 6.78 4.19
N ALA A 114 8.06 7.01 2.95
CA ALA A 114 8.60 6.29 1.79
C ALA A 114 10.09 6.61 1.55
N ILE A 115 10.48 7.88 1.63
CA ILE A 115 11.91 8.26 1.53
C ILE A 115 12.73 7.64 2.68
N VAL A 116 12.16 7.59 3.88
CA VAL A 116 12.79 6.92 5.02
C VAL A 116 12.94 5.41 4.75
N ALA A 117 11.91 4.74 4.21
CA ALA A 117 12.00 3.34 3.85
C ALA A 117 13.15 3.09 2.84
N LEU A 118 13.25 3.91 1.80
CA LEU A 118 14.33 3.81 0.80
C LEU A 118 15.72 3.96 1.43
N LYS A 119 15.94 4.99 2.27
CA LYS A 119 17.26 5.21 2.87
C LYS A 119 17.66 4.14 3.90
N GLU A 120 16.67 3.56 4.60
CA GLU A 120 16.89 2.50 5.58
C GLU A 120 16.86 1.09 4.96
N ARG A 121 16.70 0.99 3.62
CA ARG A 121 16.61 -0.28 2.88
C ARG A 121 15.46 -1.18 3.35
N ARG A 122 14.36 -0.57 3.78
CA ARG A 122 13.11 -1.25 4.14
C ARG A 122 12.24 -1.47 2.91
N ASN A 123 11.32 -2.42 3.00
CA ASN A 123 10.36 -2.67 1.93
C ASN A 123 9.49 -1.43 1.69
N LEU A 124 9.55 -0.89 0.48
CA LEU A 124 8.64 0.14 -0.02
C LEU A 124 7.83 -0.47 -1.16
N ILE A 125 6.52 -0.51 -0.99
CA ILE A 125 5.58 -0.99 -2.00
C ILE A 125 4.68 0.18 -2.40
N ILE A 126 4.50 0.41 -3.68
CA ILE A 126 3.54 1.38 -4.18
C ILE A 126 2.53 0.69 -5.09
N VAL A 127 1.25 1.09 -4.99
CA VAL A 127 0.16 0.57 -5.82
C VAL A 127 -0.36 1.74 -6.67
N PRO A 128 0.32 2.08 -7.79
CA PRO A 128 -0.11 3.19 -8.64
C PRO A 128 -1.42 2.87 -9.35
N ARG A 129 -2.32 3.87 -9.40
CA ARG A 129 -3.55 3.79 -10.17
C ARG A 129 -3.75 5.06 -10.99
N GLU A 130 -3.67 4.91 -12.28
CA GLU A 130 -3.92 5.93 -13.30
C GLU A 130 -4.35 5.28 -14.61
N ALA A 131 -5.14 5.96 -15.43
CA ALA A 131 -5.51 5.47 -16.75
C ALA A 131 -5.86 6.66 -17.67
N PRO A 132 -5.14 6.86 -18.81
CA PRO A 132 -3.89 6.19 -19.20
C PRO A 132 -2.70 6.70 -18.39
N TYR A 133 -1.58 5.95 -18.37
CA TYR A 133 -0.32 6.46 -17.86
C TYR A 133 0.33 7.43 -18.84
N ALA A 134 0.72 8.61 -18.37
CA ALA A 134 1.62 9.48 -19.13
C ALA A 134 3.06 8.96 -19.06
N THR A 135 3.90 9.31 -20.06
CA THR A 135 5.32 8.91 -20.09
C THR A 135 6.04 9.19 -18.79
N VAL A 136 5.81 10.36 -18.18
CA VAL A 136 6.43 10.73 -16.89
C VAL A 136 6.05 9.76 -15.75
N HIS A 137 4.84 9.19 -15.76
CA HIS A 137 4.45 8.19 -14.75
C HIS A 137 5.26 6.90 -14.94
N LEU A 138 5.44 6.45 -16.18
CA LEU A 138 6.21 5.24 -16.52
C LEU A 138 7.69 5.42 -16.16
N GLU A 139 8.28 6.57 -16.49
CA GLU A 139 9.66 6.91 -16.13
C GLU A 139 9.87 6.96 -14.62
N ASN A 140 8.93 7.57 -13.89
CA ASN A 140 8.98 7.63 -12.42
C ASN A 140 8.87 6.23 -11.80
N MET A 141 8.01 5.35 -12.30
CA MET A 141 7.90 3.97 -11.84
C MET A 141 9.18 3.19 -12.13
N ALA A 142 9.76 3.32 -13.31
CA ALA A 142 11.02 2.69 -13.67
C ALA A 142 12.17 3.15 -12.75
N LYS A 143 12.26 4.46 -12.48
CA LYS A 143 13.24 5.05 -11.58
C LYS A 143 13.12 4.51 -10.15
N LEU A 144 11.92 4.52 -9.59
CA LEU A 144 11.65 4.01 -8.24
C LEU A 144 11.92 2.51 -8.14
N SER A 145 11.53 1.73 -9.14
CA SER A 145 11.82 0.30 -9.22
C SER A 145 13.34 0.05 -9.23
N GLY A 146 14.11 0.85 -9.96
CA GLY A 146 15.57 0.82 -9.95
C GLY A 146 16.20 1.12 -8.58
N TRP A 147 15.48 1.82 -7.69
CA TRP A 147 15.90 2.06 -6.31
C TRP A 147 15.46 0.97 -5.32
N GLY A 148 14.76 -0.07 -5.80
CA GLY A 148 14.28 -1.20 -5.00
C GLY A 148 12.84 -1.06 -4.50
N THR A 149 12.08 -0.06 -4.99
CA THR A 149 10.64 0.03 -4.72
C THR A 149 9.91 -1.05 -5.50
N VAL A 150 9.03 -1.77 -4.83
CA VAL A 150 8.11 -2.69 -5.51
C VAL A 150 6.93 -1.90 -6.07
N VAL A 151 6.72 -1.98 -7.38
CA VAL A 151 5.63 -1.32 -8.08
C VAL A 151 4.59 -2.37 -8.47
N ILE A 152 3.43 -2.33 -7.82
CA ILE A 152 2.31 -3.24 -8.11
C ILE A 152 1.20 -2.42 -8.77
N PRO A 153 0.89 -2.61 -10.05
CA PRO A 153 -0.22 -1.90 -10.66
C PRO A 153 -1.55 -2.33 -10.01
N ALA A 154 -2.48 -1.38 -9.85
CA ALA A 154 -3.86 -1.68 -9.42
C ALA A 154 -4.62 -2.35 -10.58
N SER A 155 -4.11 -3.49 -11.05
CA SER A 155 -4.58 -4.23 -12.22
C SER A 155 -4.72 -5.70 -11.86
N PRO A 156 -5.93 -6.17 -11.49
CA PRO A 156 -6.16 -7.56 -11.12
C PRO A 156 -6.02 -8.50 -12.31
N GLY A 157 -5.54 -9.73 -12.06
CA GLY A 157 -5.55 -10.82 -13.02
C GLY A 157 -6.89 -11.54 -13.06
N PHE A 158 -7.20 -12.19 -14.19
CA PHE A 158 -8.49 -12.87 -14.40
C PHE A 158 -8.37 -14.41 -14.43
N TYR A 159 -7.17 -14.96 -14.34
CA TYR A 159 -6.94 -16.42 -14.44
C TYR A 159 -7.57 -17.21 -13.26
N ASN A 160 -7.86 -16.56 -12.15
CA ASN A 160 -8.57 -17.17 -11.01
C ASN A 160 -10.11 -17.11 -11.15
N HIS A 161 -10.62 -16.70 -12.30
CA HIS A 161 -12.06 -16.56 -12.57
C HIS A 161 -12.80 -15.75 -11.50
N PRO A 162 -12.45 -14.46 -11.27
CA PRO A 162 -13.07 -13.63 -10.25
C PRO A 162 -14.57 -13.49 -10.51
N LYS A 163 -15.39 -13.59 -9.46
CA LYS A 163 -16.86 -13.52 -9.54
C LYS A 163 -17.43 -12.26 -8.92
N SER A 164 -16.59 -11.50 -8.23
CA SER A 164 -16.96 -10.27 -7.55
C SER A 164 -15.88 -9.21 -7.71
N ILE A 165 -16.21 -7.96 -7.37
CA ILE A 165 -15.22 -6.88 -7.27
C ILE A 165 -14.24 -7.18 -6.13
N ASP A 166 -14.71 -7.77 -5.04
CA ASP A 166 -13.88 -8.12 -3.89
C ASP A 166 -12.79 -9.14 -4.27
N ASP A 167 -13.10 -10.13 -5.11
CA ASP A 167 -12.10 -11.07 -5.63
C ASP A 167 -11.00 -10.35 -6.42
N MET A 168 -11.36 -9.31 -7.18
CA MET A 168 -10.42 -8.50 -7.95
C MET A 168 -9.56 -7.62 -7.04
N VAL A 169 -10.16 -7.06 -6.00
CA VAL A 169 -9.43 -6.29 -4.97
C VAL A 169 -8.48 -7.22 -4.22
N ASP A 170 -8.96 -8.35 -3.74
CA ASP A 170 -8.15 -9.33 -3.00
C ASP A 170 -6.98 -9.88 -3.81
N PHE A 171 -7.10 -9.98 -5.15
CA PHE A 171 -5.99 -10.34 -6.02
C PHE A 171 -4.80 -9.36 -5.85
N VAL A 172 -5.07 -8.05 -5.88
CA VAL A 172 -4.03 -7.03 -5.74
C VAL A 172 -3.47 -7.03 -4.31
N ILE A 173 -4.36 -7.13 -3.31
CA ILE A 173 -3.95 -7.13 -1.89
C ILE A 173 -3.09 -8.34 -1.56
N ALA A 174 -3.42 -9.53 -2.07
CA ALA A 174 -2.59 -10.71 -1.92
C ALA A 174 -1.16 -10.48 -2.41
N ARG A 175 -0.98 -9.82 -3.58
CA ARG A 175 0.35 -9.48 -4.10
C ARG A 175 1.09 -8.48 -3.21
N VAL A 176 0.39 -7.50 -2.63
CA VAL A 176 0.99 -6.57 -1.67
C VAL A 176 1.48 -7.32 -0.42
N LEU A 177 0.64 -8.18 0.15
CA LEU A 177 0.99 -8.98 1.34
C LEU A 177 2.18 -9.91 1.10
N ASP A 178 2.25 -10.55 -0.08
CA ASP A 178 3.39 -11.37 -0.48
C ASP A 178 4.70 -10.55 -0.51
N GLN A 179 4.66 -9.33 -1.05
CA GLN A 179 5.85 -8.48 -1.13
C GLN A 179 6.28 -7.92 0.23
N ILE A 180 5.35 -7.78 1.17
CA ILE A 180 5.68 -7.47 2.56
C ILE A 180 6.33 -8.69 3.25
N GLY A 181 6.06 -9.91 2.77
CA GLY A 181 6.56 -11.17 3.37
C GLY A 181 5.61 -11.77 4.39
N LEU A 182 4.33 -11.41 4.36
CA LEU A 182 3.30 -11.94 5.25
C LEU A 182 2.72 -13.27 4.72
N GLN A 183 2.54 -14.23 5.62
CA GLN A 183 1.78 -15.45 5.31
C GLN A 183 0.28 -15.13 5.41
N HIS A 184 -0.47 -15.44 4.37
CA HIS A 184 -1.92 -15.17 4.30
C HIS A 184 -2.64 -16.19 3.42
N SER A 185 -3.97 -16.22 3.53
CA SER A 185 -4.86 -17.04 2.69
C SER A 185 -5.77 -16.20 1.78
N ILE A 186 -5.48 -14.88 1.61
CA ILE A 186 -6.26 -13.99 0.78
C ILE A 186 -5.96 -14.28 -0.70
N GLY A 187 -7.01 -14.38 -1.49
CA GLY A 187 -6.94 -14.71 -2.91
C GLY A 187 -6.54 -16.17 -3.19
N LYS A 188 -6.81 -16.62 -4.40
CA LYS A 188 -6.34 -17.94 -4.86
C LYS A 188 -4.89 -17.86 -5.30
N ARG A 189 -4.10 -18.88 -4.94
CA ARG A 189 -2.74 -19.05 -5.46
C ARG A 189 -2.78 -19.95 -6.67
N TRP A 190 -2.04 -19.59 -7.72
CA TRP A 190 -1.85 -20.45 -8.88
C TRP A 190 -0.99 -21.66 -8.50
N THR A 191 -1.51 -22.86 -8.70
CA THR A 191 -0.80 -24.14 -8.39
C THR A 191 -0.23 -24.82 -9.63
N GLY A 192 -0.63 -24.38 -10.83
CA GLY A 192 -0.20 -24.98 -12.09
C GLY A 192 -1.11 -26.08 -12.62
N ASP A 193 -2.01 -26.61 -11.81
CA ASP A 193 -2.82 -27.80 -12.15
C ASP A 193 -4.17 -27.47 -12.84
N GLU A 194 -4.50 -26.19 -13.02
CA GLU A 194 -5.83 -25.76 -13.48
C GLU A 194 -5.97 -25.61 -15.03
N LEU A 195 -4.94 -25.97 -15.80
CA LEU A 195 -4.99 -25.88 -17.28
C LEU A 195 -5.22 -27.22 -17.99
N ASP A 196 -5.35 -28.30 -17.25
CA ASP A 196 -5.45 -29.67 -17.83
C ASP A 196 -6.91 -30.18 -17.94
N GLU A 197 -7.94 -29.28 -17.85
CA GLU A 197 -9.35 -29.61 -18.10
C GLU A 197 -9.95 -28.91 -19.33
#